data_e8ddf9cde6470f4010194a20cb620e2a
#
_entry.id   e8ddf9cde6470f4010194a20cb620e2a
#
_cell.length_a   1.000
_cell.length_b   1.000
_cell.length_c   1.000
_cell.angle_alpha   90.00
_cell.angle_beta   90.00
_cell.angle_gamma   90.00
#
_symmetry.space_group_name_H-M   'P 1'
#
loop_
_entity.id
_entity.type
_entity.pdbx_description
1 polymer ?
#
loop_
_entity_poly.entity_id
_entity_poly.type
_entity_poly.pdbx_seq_one_letter_code
_entity_poly.pdbx_strand_id
1 'polypeptide(L)'
;MIKVGIVGAAGYAAGELIRVLLNHPQAEIVFANSGSNAGNLFSDVHEGLLGDTDFRFTDELPFEKIDVLFICLGHGKSEEFLKNNPVPANVKIIDFAQDFRIAAPGNDYVYGLPETHRSLIAKAQHVANPGCFATCIQLALLPLAKAGVLKGDVVINAITGSTGAGVKPQSTTHFSWRNGNMSVYKVFTHQHLLEINQSIREFQPDFGGDLDFVPYRGDFARGIFTTVFMRTGLSQEEIDKCYSMYAGEPFTHYVSRDIDLKQVVNTNRALVHAQKYGDRLLVTSVIDNLLKGAAGQAVENMNIMFGIAEDAGLKLKAAAF
;
A
#
# COMPACT_ATOMS: atom_id res chain seq x y z
N MET A 1 -9.82 21.67 8.92
CA MET A 1 -8.83 21.04 8.03
C MET A 1 -7.87 20.22 8.89
N ILE A 2 -7.59 18.97 8.50
CA ILE A 2 -6.56 18.13 9.11
C ILE A 2 -5.21 18.67 8.67
N LYS A 3 -4.35 19.03 9.61
CA LYS A 3 -3.02 19.60 9.35
C LYS A 3 -2.00 18.48 9.19
N VAL A 4 -1.34 18.42 8.03
CA VAL A 4 -0.50 17.31 7.64
C VAL A 4 0.98 17.73 7.59
N GLY A 5 1.84 16.94 8.25
CA GLY A 5 3.28 16.96 8.07
C GLY A 5 3.75 15.74 7.27
N ILE A 6 4.75 15.92 6.44
CA ILE A 6 5.34 14.83 5.63
C ILE A 6 6.85 14.82 5.82
N VAL A 7 7.42 13.67 6.16
CA VAL A 7 8.88 13.46 6.26
C VAL A 7 9.33 12.48 5.20
N GLY A 8 10.48 12.75 4.55
CA GLY A 8 10.96 11.99 3.40
C GLY A 8 10.21 12.35 2.10
N ALA A 9 9.83 13.62 1.97
CA ALA A 9 8.88 14.12 0.98
C ALA A 9 9.33 14.06 -0.48
N ALA A 10 10.59 13.76 -0.79
CA ALA A 10 11.13 13.70 -2.17
C ALA A 10 11.00 12.31 -2.85
N GLY A 11 10.46 11.30 -2.17
CA GLY A 11 10.24 9.95 -2.72
C GLY A 11 8.99 9.84 -3.60
N TYR A 12 8.91 8.81 -4.44
CA TYR A 12 7.72 8.57 -5.30
C TYR A 12 6.40 8.45 -4.52
N ALA A 13 6.39 7.68 -3.43
CA ALA A 13 5.19 7.54 -2.61
C ALA A 13 4.79 8.88 -1.95
N ALA A 14 5.78 9.68 -1.53
CA ALA A 14 5.53 11.01 -0.98
C ALA A 14 5.01 11.99 -2.05
N GLY A 15 5.53 11.94 -3.28
CA GLY A 15 5.01 12.73 -4.40
C GLY A 15 3.54 12.40 -4.70
N GLU A 16 3.16 11.13 -4.68
CA GLU A 16 1.77 10.71 -4.81
C GLU A 16 0.91 11.15 -3.62
N LEU A 17 1.45 11.08 -2.40
CA LEU A 17 0.78 11.58 -1.20
C LEU A 17 0.48 13.09 -1.32
N ILE A 18 1.48 13.87 -1.72
CA ILE A 18 1.34 15.32 -1.95
C ILE A 18 0.26 15.57 -3.02
N ARG A 19 0.32 14.89 -4.16
CA ARG A 19 -0.65 15.02 -5.26
C ARG A 19 -2.09 14.76 -4.80
N VAL A 20 -2.30 13.77 -3.94
CA VAL A 20 -3.63 13.45 -3.39
C VAL A 20 -4.06 14.49 -2.37
N LEU A 21 -3.16 14.90 -1.47
CA LEU A 21 -3.47 15.85 -0.39
C LEU A 21 -3.75 17.28 -0.90
N LEU A 22 -3.09 17.73 -1.97
CA LEU A 22 -3.38 19.05 -2.58
C LEU A 22 -4.84 19.18 -3.04
N ASN A 23 -5.49 18.08 -3.38
CA ASN A 23 -6.90 18.03 -3.78
C ASN A 23 -7.82 17.46 -2.70
N HIS A 24 -7.33 17.30 -1.48
CA HIS A 24 -8.13 16.71 -0.41
C HIS A 24 -9.05 17.77 0.24
N PRO A 25 -10.38 17.54 0.32
CA PRO A 25 -11.33 18.58 0.75
C PRO A 25 -11.23 18.95 2.23
N GLN A 26 -10.58 18.14 3.07
CA GLN A 26 -10.54 18.28 4.52
C GLN A 26 -9.13 18.16 5.11
N ALA A 27 -8.08 18.17 4.28
CA ALA A 27 -6.69 18.16 4.75
C ALA A 27 -5.88 19.28 4.09
N GLU A 28 -4.84 19.75 4.78
CA GLU A 28 -3.88 20.74 4.26
C GLU A 28 -2.45 20.35 4.64
N ILE A 29 -1.51 20.51 3.71
CA ILE A 29 -0.09 20.27 3.96
C ILE A 29 0.47 21.48 4.69
N VAL A 30 1.00 21.29 5.90
CA VAL A 30 1.66 22.33 6.71
C VAL A 30 3.15 22.36 6.39
N PHE A 31 3.79 21.19 6.28
CA PHE A 31 5.18 21.07 5.87
C PHE A 31 5.44 19.76 5.14
N ALA A 32 6.45 19.77 4.27
CA ALA A 32 7.01 18.59 3.64
C ALA A 32 8.54 18.63 3.79
N ASN A 33 9.06 17.76 4.65
CA ASN A 33 10.47 17.74 4.98
C ASN A 33 11.29 16.92 3.96
N SER A 34 12.32 17.56 3.43
CA SER A 34 13.36 16.93 2.62
C SER A 34 14.67 17.73 2.75
N GLY A 35 15.60 17.25 3.59
CA GLY A 35 16.84 17.99 3.85
C GLY A 35 17.67 18.28 2.59
N SER A 36 17.68 17.38 1.61
CA SER A 36 18.40 17.59 0.34
C SER A 36 17.70 18.54 -0.64
N ASN A 37 16.42 18.86 -0.42
CA ASN A 37 15.60 19.70 -1.31
C ASN A 37 15.02 20.92 -0.57
N ALA A 38 15.46 21.22 0.65
CA ALA A 38 14.97 22.37 1.40
C ALA A 38 15.11 23.66 0.58
N GLY A 39 14.01 24.44 0.51
CA GLY A 39 13.91 25.66 -0.30
C GLY A 39 13.45 25.46 -1.75
N ASN A 40 13.57 24.26 -2.32
CA ASN A 40 13.08 23.96 -3.68
C ASN A 40 11.55 23.91 -3.69
N LEU A 41 10.92 24.23 -4.82
CA LEU A 41 9.50 24.02 -5.05
C LEU A 41 9.18 22.49 -5.07
N PHE A 42 7.95 22.12 -4.70
CA PHE A 42 7.50 20.74 -4.89
C PHE A 42 7.60 20.31 -6.35
N SER A 43 7.30 21.21 -7.27
CA SER A 43 7.40 20.96 -8.71
C SER A 43 8.82 20.77 -9.23
N ASP A 44 9.86 21.24 -8.53
CA ASP A 44 11.26 20.97 -8.91
C ASP A 44 11.67 19.51 -8.72
N VAL A 45 10.94 18.76 -7.87
CA VAL A 45 11.20 17.35 -7.57
C VAL A 45 10.08 16.44 -8.09
N HIS A 46 8.85 16.90 -7.99
CA HIS A 46 7.64 16.23 -8.46
C HIS A 46 7.05 17.04 -9.63
N GLU A 47 7.66 16.96 -10.80
CA GLU A 47 7.38 17.79 -11.98
C GLU A 47 5.90 17.79 -12.40
N GLY A 48 5.16 16.72 -12.11
CA GLY A 48 3.72 16.62 -12.36
C GLY A 48 2.85 17.57 -11.53
N LEU A 49 3.44 18.33 -10.58
CA LEU A 49 2.77 19.33 -9.75
C LEU A 49 3.00 20.77 -10.25
N LEU A 50 3.60 20.92 -11.44
CA LEU A 50 3.84 22.25 -12.02
C LEU A 50 2.52 22.98 -12.25
N GLY A 51 2.38 24.15 -11.63
CA GLY A 51 1.17 24.97 -11.70
C GLY A 51 0.08 24.64 -10.67
N ASP A 52 0.23 23.53 -9.90
CA ASP A 52 -0.74 23.14 -8.87
C ASP A 52 -0.44 23.79 -7.52
N THR A 53 0.82 24.14 -7.25
CA THR A 53 1.25 24.68 -5.96
C THR A 53 2.59 25.40 -6.03
N ASP A 54 2.77 26.41 -5.16
CA ASP A 54 4.04 27.10 -4.92
C ASP A 54 4.71 26.65 -3.60
N PHE A 55 4.24 25.56 -2.98
CA PHE A 55 4.81 25.01 -1.75
C PHE A 55 6.28 24.61 -1.98
N ARG A 56 7.08 24.82 -0.91
CA ARG A 56 8.51 24.47 -0.89
C ARG A 56 8.78 23.39 0.14
N PHE A 57 9.77 22.56 -0.14
CA PHE A 57 10.33 21.66 0.86
C PHE A 57 11.05 22.47 1.94
N THR A 58 11.07 21.90 3.15
CA THR A 58 11.76 22.45 4.32
C THR A 58 12.65 21.40 4.98
N ASP A 59 13.64 21.84 5.74
CA ASP A 59 14.40 21.02 6.69
C ASP A 59 13.85 21.12 8.12
N GLU A 60 12.91 22.03 8.39
CA GLU A 60 12.23 22.17 9.66
C GLU A 60 11.20 21.07 9.91
N LEU A 61 10.93 20.80 11.19
CA LEU A 61 9.98 19.77 11.67
C LEU A 61 9.02 20.38 12.70
N PRO A 62 8.09 21.29 12.31
CA PRO A 62 7.18 21.97 13.21
C PRO A 62 6.01 21.04 13.62
N PHE A 63 6.30 20.01 14.41
CA PHE A 63 5.31 19.00 14.83
C PHE A 63 4.15 19.58 15.65
N GLU A 64 4.36 20.68 16.34
CA GLU A 64 3.31 21.37 17.12
C GLU A 64 2.23 22.01 16.24
N LYS A 65 2.43 22.09 14.92
CA LYS A 65 1.50 22.71 13.97
C LYS A 65 0.64 21.70 13.20
N ILE A 66 0.82 20.39 13.44
CA ILE A 66 0.16 19.33 12.68
C ILE A 66 -0.73 18.43 13.54
N ASP A 67 -1.67 17.77 12.90
CA ASP A 67 -2.55 16.77 13.50
C ASP A 67 -2.09 15.34 13.15
N VAL A 68 -1.42 15.17 11.99
CA VAL A 68 -0.91 13.89 11.51
C VAL A 68 0.42 14.04 10.81
N LEU A 69 1.33 13.09 11.08
CA LEU A 69 2.63 12.96 10.46
C LEU A 69 2.65 11.72 9.55
N PHE A 70 2.97 11.91 8.26
CA PHE A 70 3.31 10.81 7.35
C PHE A 70 4.82 10.64 7.29
N ILE A 71 5.31 9.43 7.58
CA ILE A 71 6.73 9.09 7.51
C ILE A 71 6.97 8.28 6.23
N CYS A 72 7.54 8.95 5.21
CA CYS A 72 7.86 8.38 3.90
C CYS A 72 9.36 8.07 3.74
N LEU A 73 10.02 7.71 4.82
CA LEU A 73 11.44 7.35 4.83
C LEU A 73 11.65 5.94 4.24
N GLY A 74 12.89 5.62 3.88
CA GLY A 74 13.23 4.26 3.47
C GLY A 74 13.17 3.27 4.64
N HIS A 75 12.96 1.99 4.32
CA HIS A 75 12.91 0.91 5.31
C HIS A 75 14.11 0.92 6.28
N GLY A 76 13.85 0.68 7.56
CA GLY A 76 14.84 0.67 8.63
C GLY A 76 15.21 2.07 9.14
N LYS A 77 14.47 3.13 8.77
CA LYS A 77 14.80 4.51 9.14
C LYS A 77 13.74 5.21 9.98
N SER A 78 12.53 4.70 10.04
CA SER A 78 11.43 5.36 10.75
C SER A 78 11.64 5.30 12.27
N GLU A 79 12.10 4.16 12.79
CA GLU A 79 12.40 4.00 14.21
C GLU A 79 13.52 4.94 14.68
N GLU A 80 14.62 5.00 13.93
CA GLU A 80 15.74 5.92 14.22
C GLU A 80 15.30 7.38 14.15
N PHE A 81 14.49 7.73 13.14
CA PHE A 81 13.96 9.08 12.99
C PHE A 81 13.12 9.49 14.20
N LEU A 82 12.17 8.67 14.61
CA LEU A 82 11.28 8.96 15.75
C LEU A 82 12.02 9.02 17.08
N LYS A 83 13.06 8.22 17.25
CA LYS A 83 13.93 8.28 18.42
C LYS A 83 14.68 9.61 18.53
N ASN A 84 15.12 10.15 17.39
CA ASN A 84 15.89 11.38 17.34
C ASN A 84 15.00 12.65 17.27
N ASN A 85 13.74 12.51 16.88
CA ASN A 85 12.79 13.60 16.70
C ASN A 85 11.47 13.26 17.38
N PRO A 86 11.35 13.46 18.70
CA PRO A 86 10.13 13.12 19.45
C PRO A 86 8.92 13.87 18.90
N VAL A 87 7.89 13.13 18.50
CA VAL A 87 6.62 13.66 18.00
C VAL A 87 5.66 13.82 19.19
N PRO A 88 4.94 14.96 19.32
CA PRO A 88 3.96 15.14 20.39
C PRO A 88 2.87 14.06 20.38
N ALA A 89 2.47 13.59 21.56
CA ALA A 89 1.53 12.47 21.71
C ALA A 89 0.12 12.71 21.12
N ASN A 90 -0.24 13.96 20.87
CA ASN A 90 -1.50 14.33 20.22
C ASN A 90 -1.43 14.25 18.68
N VAL A 91 -0.23 14.12 18.09
CA VAL A 91 -0.05 13.99 16.65
C VAL A 91 -0.15 12.52 16.27
N LYS A 92 -1.06 12.20 15.35
CA LYS A 92 -1.19 10.85 14.81
C LYS A 92 -0.04 10.54 13.84
N ILE A 93 0.38 9.27 13.73
CA ILE A 93 1.47 8.86 12.84
C ILE A 93 1.01 7.79 11.86
N ILE A 94 1.36 7.96 10.58
CA ILE A 94 1.20 6.93 9.54
C ILE A 94 2.57 6.67 8.91
N ASP A 95 3.12 5.48 9.15
CA ASP A 95 4.44 5.08 8.65
C ASP A 95 4.36 4.22 7.39
N PHE A 96 5.16 4.56 6.38
CA PHE A 96 5.25 3.84 5.10
C PHE A 96 6.35 2.76 5.11
N ALA A 97 7.27 2.80 6.07
CA ALA A 97 8.35 1.84 6.16
C ALA A 97 7.88 0.48 6.70
N GLN A 98 8.75 -0.50 6.66
CA GLN A 98 8.45 -1.83 7.20
C GLN A 98 8.61 -1.93 8.72
N ASP A 99 9.17 -0.89 9.34
CA ASP A 99 9.72 -0.91 10.71
C ASP A 99 8.68 -1.32 11.75
N PHE A 100 7.43 -0.89 11.57
CA PHE A 100 6.37 -1.11 12.54
C PHE A 100 5.24 -2.05 12.06
N ARG A 101 5.38 -2.68 10.89
CA ARG A 101 4.32 -3.53 10.30
C ARG A 101 4.12 -4.85 11.02
N ILE A 102 5.17 -5.35 11.65
CA ILE A 102 5.13 -6.64 12.35
C ILE A 102 4.85 -6.42 13.84
N ALA A 103 3.83 -7.09 14.35
CA ALA A 103 3.49 -7.04 15.77
C ALA A 103 4.65 -7.53 16.63
N ALA A 104 5.03 -6.73 17.63
CA ALA A 104 6.11 -7.03 18.55
C ALA A 104 5.83 -6.36 19.90
N PRO A 105 6.39 -6.86 21.00
CA PRO A 105 6.29 -6.17 22.30
C PRO A 105 6.78 -4.72 22.20
N GLY A 106 5.94 -3.78 22.63
CA GLY A 106 6.23 -2.33 22.57
C GLY A 106 5.91 -1.65 21.25
N ASN A 107 5.50 -2.38 20.22
CA ASN A 107 4.99 -1.82 18.97
C ASN A 107 3.47 -1.63 19.10
N ASP A 108 3.00 -0.39 19.14
CA ASP A 108 1.60 -0.01 19.26
C ASP A 108 0.95 0.39 17.91
N TYR A 109 1.68 0.21 16.82
CA TYR A 109 1.17 0.51 15.49
C TYR A 109 0.12 -0.51 15.05
N VAL A 110 -1.03 -0.01 14.61
CA VAL A 110 -2.06 -0.83 13.96
C VAL A 110 -1.67 -1.06 12.50
N TYR A 111 -1.76 -2.31 12.06
CA TYR A 111 -1.53 -2.65 10.65
C TYR A 111 -2.64 -2.06 9.78
N GLY A 112 -2.28 -1.16 8.88
CA GLY A 112 -3.17 -0.25 8.17
C GLY A 112 -3.82 -0.85 6.92
N LEU A 113 -4.42 -2.05 7.00
CA LEU A 113 -5.23 -2.64 5.93
C LEU A 113 -6.73 -2.45 6.27
N PRO A 114 -7.42 -1.46 5.68
CA PRO A 114 -8.79 -1.08 6.06
C PRO A 114 -9.79 -2.23 5.97
N GLU A 115 -9.68 -3.10 4.97
CA GLU A 115 -10.59 -4.22 4.73
C GLU A 115 -10.66 -5.22 5.89
N THR A 116 -9.64 -5.22 6.77
CA THR A 116 -9.58 -6.14 7.92
C THR A 116 -9.49 -5.43 9.25
N HIS A 117 -8.90 -4.24 9.32
CA HIS A 117 -8.57 -3.55 10.57
C HIS A 117 -9.28 -2.19 10.75
N ARG A 118 -10.30 -1.86 9.96
CA ARG A 118 -11.00 -0.54 9.99
C ARG A 118 -11.33 -0.06 11.41
N SER A 119 -11.91 -0.92 12.23
CA SER A 119 -12.30 -0.54 13.60
C SER A 119 -11.12 -0.28 14.54
N LEU A 120 -9.97 -0.90 14.30
CA LEU A 120 -8.73 -0.66 15.02
C LEU A 120 -8.07 0.62 14.52
N ILE A 121 -8.01 0.82 13.20
CA ILE A 121 -7.47 2.04 12.56
C ILE A 121 -8.22 3.28 13.06
N ALA A 122 -9.56 3.23 13.17
CA ALA A 122 -10.37 4.34 13.66
C ALA A 122 -10.01 4.80 15.08
N LYS A 123 -9.41 3.94 15.90
CA LYS A 123 -9.00 4.21 17.28
C LYS A 123 -7.49 4.40 17.42
N ALA A 124 -6.73 4.17 16.36
CA ALA A 124 -5.29 4.17 16.42
C ALA A 124 -4.71 5.57 16.57
N GLN A 125 -3.62 5.67 17.31
CA GLN A 125 -2.71 6.82 17.31
C GLN A 125 -1.63 6.64 16.26
N HIS A 126 -1.18 5.41 16.02
CA HIS A 126 -0.14 5.07 15.07
C HIS A 126 -0.63 3.96 14.11
N VAL A 127 -0.36 4.14 12.83
CA VAL A 127 -0.70 3.17 11.77
C VAL A 127 0.53 2.83 10.95
N ALA A 128 0.83 1.54 10.80
CA ALA A 128 1.83 1.04 9.88
C ALA A 128 1.16 0.71 8.54
N ASN A 129 1.41 1.54 7.53
CA ASN A 129 0.83 1.37 6.20
C ASN A 129 1.44 0.13 5.51
N PRO A 130 0.63 -0.82 5.00
CA PRO A 130 1.11 -2.06 4.39
C PRO A 130 2.06 -1.87 3.22
N GLY A 131 2.91 -2.86 2.96
CA GLY A 131 3.69 -2.93 1.75
C GLY A 131 2.84 -3.20 0.51
N CYS A 132 3.26 -2.67 -0.65
CA CYS A 132 2.45 -2.73 -1.87
C CYS A 132 2.12 -4.15 -2.34
N PHE A 133 3.11 -5.06 -2.37
CA PHE A 133 2.83 -6.47 -2.66
C PHE A 133 1.99 -7.12 -1.56
N ALA A 134 2.27 -6.79 -0.29
CA ALA A 134 1.50 -7.35 0.82
C ALA A 134 0.02 -6.97 0.68
N THR A 135 -0.30 -5.71 0.39
CA THR A 135 -1.68 -5.27 0.11
C THR A 135 -2.31 -6.11 -1.00
N CYS A 136 -1.66 -6.19 -2.17
CA CYS A 136 -2.23 -6.88 -3.33
C CYS A 136 -2.46 -8.38 -3.07
N ILE A 137 -1.50 -9.05 -2.43
CA ILE A 137 -1.56 -10.50 -2.13
C ILE A 137 -2.58 -10.78 -1.02
N GLN A 138 -2.60 -9.97 0.03
CA GLN A 138 -3.54 -10.11 1.13
C GLN A 138 -4.99 -9.95 0.67
N LEU A 139 -5.27 -8.99 -0.21
CA LEU A 139 -6.61 -8.83 -0.79
C LEU A 139 -7.06 -10.05 -1.61
N ALA A 140 -6.12 -10.83 -2.17
CA ALA A 140 -6.43 -12.10 -2.80
C ALA A 140 -6.68 -13.24 -1.79
N LEU A 141 -5.95 -13.27 -0.66
CA LEU A 141 -5.91 -14.43 0.24
C LEU A 141 -6.77 -14.29 1.50
N LEU A 142 -6.91 -13.08 2.06
CA LEU A 142 -7.59 -12.90 3.36
C LEU A 142 -9.06 -13.29 3.38
N PRO A 143 -9.86 -13.17 2.29
CA PRO A 143 -11.21 -13.72 2.29
C PRO A 143 -11.25 -15.23 2.52
N LEU A 144 -10.29 -15.97 1.96
CA LEU A 144 -10.17 -17.42 2.12
C LEU A 144 -9.62 -17.78 3.50
N ALA A 145 -8.63 -17.04 3.99
CA ALA A 145 -8.08 -17.21 5.34
C ALA A 145 -9.16 -16.95 6.41
N LYS A 146 -9.94 -15.87 6.26
CA LYS A 146 -11.03 -15.53 7.18
C LYS A 146 -12.15 -16.56 7.21
N ALA A 147 -12.36 -17.26 6.10
CA ALA A 147 -13.28 -18.39 6.01
C ALA A 147 -12.65 -19.72 6.53
N GLY A 148 -11.35 -19.74 6.87
CA GLY A 148 -10.65 -20.93 7.36
C GLY A 148 -10.45 -22.02 6.28
N VAL A 149 -10.35 -21.62 5.01
CA VAL A 149 -10.36 -22.56 3.87
C VAL A 149 -9.04 -22.67 3.10
N LEU A 150 -7.99 -21.97 3.54
CA LEU A 150 -6.64 -22.13 2.96
C LEU A 150 -6.10 -23.52 3.37
N LYS A 151 -5.62 -24.28 2.39
CA LYS A 151 -5.05 -25.61 2.61
C LYS A 151 -3.86 -25.86 1.67
N GLY A 152 -2.80 -26.45 2.24
CA GLY A 152 -1.57 -26.75 1.49
C GLY A 152 -0.85 -25.48 1.03
N ASP A 153 0.13 -25.65 0.16
CA ASP A 153 0.98 -24.56 -0.30
C ASP A 153 0.24 -23.65 -1.27
N VAL A 154 0.56 -22.36 -1.22
CA VAL A 154 -0.02 -21.31 -2.04
C VAL A 154 1.05 -20.70 -2.92
N VAL A 155 0.95 -20.91 -4.23
CA VAL A 155 1.89 -20.33 -5.20
C VAL A 155 1.44 -18.93 -5.58
N ILE A 156 2.33 -17.96 -5.42
CA ILE A 156 2.06 -16.54 -5.64
C ILE A 156 3.06 -15.98 -6.66
N ASN A 157 2.55 -15.50 -7.78
CA ASN A 157 3.35 -14.74 -8.74
C ASN A 157 2.82 -13.29 -8.77
N ALA A 158 3.69 -12.30 -8.56
CA ALA A 158 3.28 -10.92 -8.63
C ALA A 158 4.29 -10.06 -9.40
N ILE A 159 3.78 -9.32 -10.39
CA ILE A 159 4.58 -8.43 -11.24
C ILE A 159 4.34 -7.00 -10.79
N THR A 160 5.40 -6.25 -10.48
CA THR A 160 5.33 -4.83 -10.13
C THR A 160 6.01 -3.94 -11.16
N GLY A 161 5.53 -2.71 -11.25
CA GLY A 161 6.19 -1.64 -12.00
C GLY A 161 7.52 -1.20 -11.37
N SER A 162 8.34 -0.50 -12.16
CA SER A 162 9.69 -0.06 -11.76
C SER A 162 9.70 0.95 -10.61
N THR A 163 8.63 1.74 -10.42
CA THR A 163 8.50 2.72 -9.33
C THR A 163 8.53 2.09 -7.94
N GLY A 164 8.22 0.79 -7.82
CA GLY A 164 8.35 0.06 -6.57
C GLY A 164 9.80 -0.06 -6.04
N ALA A 165 10.81 0.25 -6.86
CA ALA A 165 12.21 0.31 -6.44
C ALA A 165 12.62 1.65 -5.79
N GLY A 166 11.76 2.66 -5.83
CA GLY A 166 12.03 4.02 -5.37
C GLY A 166 12.86 4.86 -6.35
N VAL A 167 13.14 6.10 -5.94
CA VAL A 167 13.79 7.13 -6.78
C VAL A 167 15.28 6.84 -7.04
N LYS A 168 15.97 6.19 -6.09
CA LYS A 168 17.43 5.99 -6.21
C LYS A 168 17.76 5.10 -7.40
N PRO A 169 18.61 5.56 -8.34
CA PRO A 169 19.02 4.75 -9.48
C PRO A 169 19.69 3.44 -9.05
N GLN A 170 19.32 2.37 -9.74
CA GLN A 170 19.89 1.04 -9.57
C GLN A 170 20.16 0.44 -10.96
N SER A 171 21.12 -0.47 -11.07
CA SER A 171 21.43 -1.13 -12.35
C SER A 171 20.20 -1.78 -12.98
N THR A 172 19.34 -2.41 -12.18
CA THR A 172 18.13 -3.10 -12.64
C THR A 172 16.93 -2.18 -12.91
N THR A 173 17.03 -0.87 -12.61
CA THR A 173 16.03 0.14 -12.95
C THR A 173 16.52 1.10 -14.02
N HIS A 174 17.77 0.96 -14.48
CA HIS A 174 18.31 1.72 -15.60
C HIS A 174 17.51 1.41 -16.88
N PHE A 175 17.22 2.45 -17.70
CA PHE A 175 16.36 2.32 -18.86
C PHE A 175 16.81 1.18 -19.80
N SER A 176 18.09 1.12 -20.21
CA SER A 176 18.60 0.10 -21.11
C SER A 176 18.50 -1.33 -20.54
N TRP A 177 18.44 -1.50 -19.24
CA TRP A 177 18.28 -2.79 -18.59
C TRP A 177 16.80 -3.16 -18.44
N ARG A 178 15.94 -2.20 -18.15
CA ARG A 178 14.52 -2.42 -17.82
C ARG A 178 13.60 -2.44 -19.04
N ASN A 179 13.90 -1.65 -20.06
CA ASN A 179 13.08 -1.56 -21.26
C ASN A 179 13.07 -2.90 -22.02
N GLY A 180 11.88 -3.40 -22.36
CA GLY A 180 11.70 -4.70 -23.02
C GLY A 180 12.12 -5.90 -22.17
N ASN A 181 12.23 -5.77 -20.84
CA ASN A 181 12.78 -6.78 -19.96
C ASN A 181 11.94 -7.02 -18.71
N MET A 182 11.85 -8.28 -18.27
CA MET A 182 11.24 -8.67 -17.01
C MET A 182 12.18 -9.59 -16.23
N SER A 183 12.23 -9.46 -14.91
CA SER A 183 13.11 -10.26 -14.07
C SER A 183 12.50 -10.57 -12.70
N VAL A 184 12.84 -11.73 -12.16
CA VAL A 184 12.55 -12.09 -10.77
C VAL A 184 13.54 -11.42 -9.82
N TYR A 185 13.13 -11.25 -8.55
CA TYR A 185 14.02 -10.82 -7.49
C TYR A 185 13.50 -11.28 -6.11
N LYS A 186 14.38 -11.49 -5.14
CA LYS A 186 14.02 -11.93 -3.77
C LYS A 186 13.02 -13.09 -3.73
N VAL A 187 13.17 -14.09 -4.61
CA VAL A 187 12.30 -15.26 -4.67
C VAL A 187 12.28 -15.96 -3.32
N PHE A 188 11.08 -16.24 -2.77
CA PHE A 188 10.81 -16.86 -1.47
C PHE A 188 11.38 -16.11 -0.24
N THR A 189 12.02 -14.96 -0.45
CA THR A 189 12.71 -14.20 0.62
C THR A 189 12.28 -12.73 0.70
N HIS A 190 11.22 -12.36 -0.03
CA HIS A 190 10.74 -10.99 -0.04
C HIS A 190 10.21 -10.59 1.33
N GLN A 191 10.61 -9.41 1.82
CA GLN A 191 10.27 -8.94 3.17
C GLN A 191 8.74 -8.84 3.44
N HIS A 192 7.92 -8.64 2.40
CA HIS A 192 6.46 -8.60 2.55
C HIS A 192 5.85 -9.95 2.94
N LEU A 193 6.57 -11.06 2.81
CA LEU A 193 6.10 -12.37 3.31
C LEU A 193 5.86 -12.36 4.81
N LEU A 194 6.61 -11.56 5.57
CA LEU A 194 6.40 -11.43 7.03
C LEU A 194 5.01 -10.84 7.33
N GLU A 195 4.64 -9.77 6.62
CA GLU A 195 3.33 -9.12 6.75
C GLU A 195 2.20 -10.07 6.34
N ILE A 196 2.35 -10.75 5.19
CA ILE A 196 1.33 -11.64 4.64
C ILE A 196 1.10 -12.82 5.59
N ASN A 197 2.18 -13.46 6.07
CA ASN A 197 2.10 -14.56 7.02
C ASN A 197 1.44 -14.14 8.34
N GLN A 198 1.79 -12.95 8.87
CA GLN A 198 1.17 -12.41 10.07
C GLN A 198 -0.34 -12.30 9.89
N SER A 199 -0.80 -11.66 8.82
CA SER A 199 -2.23 -11.44 8.57
C SER A 199 -2.99 -12.74 8.28
N ILE A 200 -2.39 -13.69 7.55
CA ILE A 200 -3.03 -15.00 7.32
C ILE A 200 -3.20 -15.75 8.65
N ARG A 201 -2.17 -15.79 9.49
CA ARG A 201 -2.22 -16.49 10.78
C ARG A 201 -3.13 -15.81 11.80
N GLU A 202 -3.37 -14.51 11.68
CA GLU A 202 -4.36 -13.80 12.48
C GLU A 202 -5.79 -14.34 12.23
N PHE A 203 -6.13 -14.63 10.97
CA PHE A 203 -7.47 -15.10 10.58
C PHE A 203 -7.58 -16.61 10.48
N GLN A 204 -6.49 -17.31 10.17
CA GLN A 204 -6.42 -18.77 10.11
C GLN A 204 -5.14 -19.24 10.80
N PRO A 205 -5.14 -19.35 12.16
CA PRO A 205 -3.95 -19.73 12.95
C PRO A 205 -3.40 -21.13 12.64
N ASP A 206 -4.26 -22.03 12.17
CA ASP A 206 -3.94 -23.41 11.81
C ASP A 206 -3.46 -23.58 10.36
N PHE A 207 -3.31 -22.50 9.61
CA PHE A 207 -2.73 -22.57 8.26
C PHE A 207 -1.27 -23.04 8.33
N GLY A 208 -1.02 -24.26 7.83
CA GLY A 208 0.29 -24.92 7.86
C GLY A 208 0.99 -25.02 6.51
N GLY A 209 0.42 -24.42 5.45
CA GLY A 209 1.05 -24.40 4.12
C GLY A 209 2.10 -23.30 3.98
N ASP A 210 2.94 -23.41 2.95
CA ASP A 210 3.92 -22.40 2.57
C ASP A 210 3.35 -21.37 1.59
N LEU A 211 3.89 -20.17 1.62
CA LEU A 211 3.60 -19.10 0.66
C LEU A 211 4.76 -18.98 -0.32
N ASP A 212 4.65 -19.64 -1.46
CA ASP A 212 5.66 -19.67 -2.50
C ASP A 212 5.60 -18.40 -3.37
N PHE A 213 6.15 -17.31 -2.84
CA PHE A 213 6.11 -16.01 -3.48
C PHE A 213 7.28 -15.76 -4.42
N VAL A 214 6.96 -15.56 -5.70
CA VAL A 214 7.89 -15.17 -6.77
C VAL A 214 7.55 -13.76 -7.25
N PRO A 215 8.28 -12.74 -6.80
CA PRO A 215 8.09 -11.37 -7.28
C PRO A 215 8.86 -11.12 -8.58
N TYR A 216 8.20 -10.42 -9.51
CA TYR A 216 8.76 -9.95 -10.77
C TYR A 216 8.77 -8.43 -10.82
N ARG A 217 9.72 -7.86 -11.54
CA ARG A 217 9.69 -6.47 -11.98
C ARG A 217 9.49 -6.42 -13.48
N GLY A 218 8.38 -5.80 -13.90
CA GLY A 218 7.97 -5.70 -15.29
C GLY A 218 8.48 -4.42 -15.96
N ASP A 219 8.27 -4.35 -17.28
CA ASP A 219 8.60 -3.20 -18.13
C ASP A 219 7.41 -2.21 -18.19
N PHE A 220 7.04 -1.69 -17.01
CA PHE A 220 6.06 -0.62 -16.86
C PHE A 220 6.35 0.15 -15.58
N ALA A 221 5.84 1.38 -15.49
CA ALA A 221 6.15 2.25 -14.36
C ALA A 221 5.36 1.91 -13.10
N ARG A 222 4.04 1.70 -13.22
CA ARG A 222 3.10 1.61 -12.09
C ARG A 222 2.18 0.40 -12.20
N GLY A 223 1.81 -0.12 -11.03
CA GLY A 223 0.86 -1.19 -10.85
C GLY A 223 1.47 -2.47 -10.31
N ILE A 224 0.63 -3.30 -9.71
CA ILE A 224 0.93 -4.68 -9.31
C ILE A 224 -0.16 -5.58 -9.87
N PHE A 225 0.26 -6.62 -10.57
CA PHE A 225 -0.60 -7.71 -11.05
C PHE A 225 -0.17 -8.98 -10.33
N THR A 226 -1.06 -9.54 -9.52
CA THR A 226 -0.81 -10.74 -8.73
C THR A 226 -1.70 -11.87 -9.19
N THR A 227 -1.13 -13.07 -9.35
CA THR A 227 -1.86 -14.33 -9.46
C THR A 227 -1.52 -15.23 -8.28
N VAL A 228 -2.54 -15.78 -7.66
CA VAL A 228 -2.43 -16.76 -6.60
C VAL A 228 -3.04 -18.07 -7.08
N PHE A 229 -2.31 -19.14 -6.97
CA PHE A 229 -2.74 -20.46 -7.34
C PHE A 229 -2.73 -21.41 -6.16
N MET A 230 -3.81 -22.16 -5.97
CA MET A 230 -3.91 -23.22 -4.98
C MET A 230 -4.91 -24.31 -5.41
N ARG A 231 -4.91 -25.43 -4.70
CA ARG A 231 -5.96 -26.46 -4.84
C ARG A 231 -7.06 -26.24 -3.83
N THR A 232 -8.30 -26.51 -4.26
CA THR A 232 -9.47 -26.38 -3.38
C THR A 232 -10.56 -27.39 -3.72
N GLY A 233 -11.27 -27.88 -2.72
CA GLY A 233 -12.48 -28.67 -2.87
C GLY A 233 -13.77 -27.82 -2.92
N LEU A 234 -13.66 -26.49 -2.68
CA LEU A 234 -14.82 -25.59 -2.67
C LEU A 234 -15.44 -25.48 -4.07
N SER A 235 -16.74 -25.25 -4.15
CA SER A 235 -17.44 -24.83 -5.35
C SER A 235 -17.13 -23.36 -5.68
N GLN A 236 -17.42 -22.90 -6.91
CA GLN A 236 -17.28 -21.48 -7.26
C GLN A 236 -18.17 -20.60 -6.38
N GLU A 237 -19.39 -21.04 -6.07
CA GLU A 237 -20.33 -20.30 -5.22
C GLU A 237 -19.80 -20.13 -3.78
N GLU A 238 -19.17 -21.17 -3.22
CA GLU A 238 -18.54 -21.07 -1.90
C GLU A 238 -17.34 -20.12 -1.91
N ILE A 239 -16.56 -20.11 -2.99
CA ILE A 239 -15.47 -19.15 -3.20
C ILE A 239 -16.03 -17.72 -3.28
N ASP A 240 -17.03 -17.46 -4.13
CA ASP A 240 -17.67 -16.16 -4.29
C ASP A 240 -18.22 -15.63 -2.95
N LYS A 241 -18.76 -16.54 -2.12
CA LYS A 241 -19.22 -16.21 -0.77
C LYS A 241 -18.07 -15.74 0.14
N CYS A 242 -16.86 -16.30 0.04
CA CYS A 242 -15.72 -15.82 0.81
C CYS A 242 -15.42 -14.35 0.43
N TYR A 243 -15.42 -14.02 -0.86
CA TYR A 243 -15.14 -12.66 -1.34
C TYR A 243 -16.28 -11.67 -1.14
N SER A 244 -17.45 -12.13 -0.68
CA SER A 244 -18.56 -11.22 -0.31
C SER A 244 -18.18 -10.26 0.83
N MET A 245 -17.09 -10.50 1.55
CA MET A 245 -16.56 -9.55 2.53
C MET A 245 -16.19 -8.19 1.92
N TYR A 246 -15.97 -8.12 0.61
CA TYR A 246 -15.70 -6.86 -0.09
C TYR A 246 -16.95 -6.13 -0.56
N ALA A 247 -18.13 -6.67 -0.26
CA ALA A 247 -19.39 -5.97 -0.57
C ALA A 247 -19.50 -4.70 0.27
N GLY A 248 -19.60 -3.55 -0.42
CA GLY A 248 -19.67 -2.25 0.23
C GLY A 248 -18.31 -1.61 0.54
N GLU A 249 -17.19 -2.27 0.28
CA GLU A 249 -15.86 -1.65 0.39
C GLU A 249 -15.71 -0.50 -0.63
N PRO A 250 -15.20 0.68 -0.20
CA PRO A 250 -15.11 1.84 -1.09
C PRO A 250 -14.10 1.65 -2.23
N PHE A 251 -13.06 0.85 -2.01
CA PHE A 251 -11.95 0.73 -2.96
C PHE A 251 -11.63 -0.70 -3.40
N THR A 252 -12.02 -1.71 -2.65
CA THR A 252 -11.73 -3.11 -2.98
C THR A 252 -12.98 -3.79 -3.53
N HIS A 253 -12.89 -4.26 -4.77
CA HIS A 253 -14.04 -4.82 -5.47
C HIS A 253 -13.74 -6.24 -5.97
N TYR A 254 -14.57 -7.19 -5.56
CA TYR A 254 -14.62 -8.52 -6.16
C TYR A 254 -15.46 -8.48 -7.43
N VAL A 255 -14.92 -8.99 -8.54
CA VAL A 255 -15.56 -8.95 -9.86
C VAL A 255 -15.61 -10.32 -10.52
N SER A 256 -16.66 -10.59 -11.31
CA SER A 256 -16.89 -11.87 -11.98
C SER A 256 -16.26 -12.00 -13.37
N ARG A 257 -15.29 -11.14 -13.69
CA ARG A 257 -14.61 -11.09 -15.01
C ARG A 257 -13.11 -10.88 -14.83
N ASP A 258 -12.35 -11.20 -15.87
CA ASP A 258 -10.91 -10.95 -15.91
C ASP A 258 -10.59 -9.47 -15.67
N ILE A 259 -9.46 -9.24 -15.00
CA ILE A 259 -8.99 -7.93 -14.58
C ILE A 259 -7.59 -7.65 -15.12
N ASP A 260 -7.27 -6.37 -15.30
CA ASP A 260 -5.98 -5.91 -15.76
C ASP A 260 -5.52 -4.62 -15.05
N LEU A 261 -4.24 -4.26 -15.23
CA LEU A 261 -3.63 -3.10 -14.58
C LEU A 261 -4.23 -1.75 -14.97
N LYS A 262 -4.67 -1.60 -16.23
CA LYS A 262 -5.20 -0.33 -16.73
C LYS A 262 -6.49 0.11 -16.02
N GLN A 263 -7.19 -0.86 -15.41
CA GLN A 263 -8.42 -0.59 -14.65
C GLN A 263 -8.15 0.10 -13.30
N VAL A 264 -6.93 0.01 -12.76
CA VAL A 264 -6.59 0.47 -11.40
C VAL A 264 -5.46 1.48 -11.34
N VAL A 265 -4.56 1.53 -12.33
CA VAL A 265 -3.45 2.49 -12.34
C VAL A 265 -3.96 3.91 -12.22
N ASN A 266 -3.30 4.73 -11.38
CA ASN A 266 -3.69 6.08 -10.95
C ASN A 266 -4.95 6.15 -10.07
N THR A 267 -5.41 5.04 -9.48
CA THR A 267 -6.55 5.04 -8.54
C THR A 267 -6.21 4.35 -7.23
N ASN A 268 -7.02 4.62 -6.19
CA ASN A 268 -6.95 3.86 -4.93
C ASN A 268 -7.74 2.55 -4.99
N ARG A 269 -8.07 2.05 -6.18
CA ARG A 269 -8.85 0.82 -6.35
C ARG A 269 -7.98 -0.42 -6.30
N ALA A 270 -8.57 -1.48 -5.72
CA ALA A 270 -8.14 -2.86 -5.87
C ALA A 270 -9.25 -3.66 -6.56
N LEU A 271 -8.90 -4.48 -7.53
CA LEU A 271 -9.82 -5.44 -8.13
C LEU A 271 -9.32 -6.85 -7.82
N VAL A 272 -10.25 -7.73 -7.46
CA VAL A 272 -9.99 -9.14 -7.19
C VAL A 272 -10.95 -9.98 -8.01
N HIS A 273 -10.43 -11.03 -8.66
CA HIS A 273 -11.20 -12.03 -9.38
C HIS A 273 -10.72 -13.42 -8.99
N ALA A 274 -11.64 -14.33 -8.70
CA ALA A 274 -11.34 -15.71 -8.35
C ALA A 274 -12.13 -16.67 -9.26
N GLN A 275 -11.41 -17.58 -9.92
CA GLN A 275 -11.99 -18.54 -10.83
C GLN A 275 -11.50 -19.95 -10.55
N LYS A 276 -12.44 -20.88 -10.43
CA LYS A 276 -12.15 -22.31 -10.28
C LYS A 276 -12.06 -23.04 -11.62
N TYR A 277 -11.06 -23.91 -11.74
CA TYR A 277 -10.80 -24.79 -12.89
C TYR A 277 -10.58 -26.22 -12.40
N GLY A 278 -11.61 -27.03 -12.34
CA GLY A 278 -11.55 -28.35 -11.73
C GLY A 278 -11.29 -28.25 -10.22
N ASP A 279 -10.19 -28.77 -9.74
CA ASP A 279 -9.72 -28.66 -8.33
C ASP A 279 -8.74 -27.49 -8.11
N ARG A 280 -8.51 -26.67 -9.13
CA ARG A 280 -7.57 -25.54 -9.09
C ARG A 280 -8.32 -24.24 -8.95
N LEU A 281 -7.89 -23.41 -7.99
CA LEU A 281 -8.34 -22.05 -7.84
C LEU A 281 -7.25 -21.10 -8.30
N LEU A 282 -7.60 -20.19 -9.20
CA LEU A 282 -6.79 -19.03 -9.56
C LEU A 282 -7.47 -17.78 -8.99
N VAL A 283 -6.71 -17.01 -8.20
CA VAL A 283 -7.14 -15.67 -7.77
C VAL A 283 -6.22 -14.65 -8.39
N THR A 284 -6.80 -13.67 -9.05
CA THR A 284 -6.07 -12.51 -9.60
C THR A 284 -6.40 -11.28 -8.78
N SER A 285 -5.40 -10.47 -8.45
CA SER A 285 -5.57 -9.19 -7.76
C SER A 285 -4.70 -8.12 -8.41
N VAL A 286 -5.25 -6.92 -8.57
CA VAL A 286 -4.55 -5.79 -9.19
C VAL A 286 -4.73 -4.51 -8.38
N ILE A 287 -3.66 -3.74 -8.23
CA ILE A 287 -3.65 -2.41 -7.59
C ILE A 287 -2.66 -1.47 -8.29
N ASP A 288 -2.76 -0.17 -8.04
CA ASP A 288 -1.65 0.76 -8.24
C ASP A 288 -0.70 0.69 -7.05
N ASN A 289 0.59 0.39 -7.29
CA ASN A 289 1.58 0.19 -6.22
C ASN A 289 1.91 1.46 -5.43
N LEU A 290 1.67 2.65 -5.98
CA LEU A 290 1.91 3.94 -5.32
C LEU A 290 0.65 4.52 -4.66
N LEU A 291 -0.55 4.07 -5.05
CA LEU A 291 -1.83 4.52 -4.48
C LEU A 291 -2.39 3.48 -3.50
N LYS A 292 -3.22 2.52 -3.92
CA LYS A 292 -3.73 1.48 -2.99
C LYS A 292 -2.59 0.68 -2.35
N GLY A 293 -1.45 0.57 -3.04
CA GLY A 293 -0.24 -0.05 -2.49
C GLY A 293 0.59 0.84 -1.55
N ALA A 294 0.29 2.15 -1.43
CA ALA A 294 1.08 3.09 -0.63
C ALA A 294 0.29 4.34 -0.23
N ALA A 295 0.42 5.45 -0.97
CA ALA A 295 -0.07 6.77 -0.60
C ALA A 295 -1.60 6.85 -0.49
N GLY A 296 -2.33 6.25 -1.42
CA GLY A 296 -3.78 6.28 -1.40
C GLY A 296 -4.34 5.53 -0.18
N GLN A 297 -3.79 4.34 0.13
CA GLN A 297 -4.16 3.60 1.35
C GLN A 297 -3.78 4.37 2.63
N ALA A 298 -2.67 5.09 2.63
CA ALA A 298 -2.28 5.92 3.77
C ALA A 298 -3.25 7.10 3.98
N VAL A 299 -3.76 7.73 2.92
CA VAL A 299 -4.81 8.75 3.00
C VAL A 299 -6.13 8.14 3.44
N GLU A 300 -6.51 6.96 2.96
CA GLU A 300 -7.67 6.20 3.42
C GLU A 300 -7.57 5.91 4.94
N ASN A 301 -6.40 5.46 5.40
CA ASN A 301 -6.12 5.28 6.82
C ASN A 301 -6.27 6.59 7.61
N MET A 302 -5.72 7.71 7.12
CA MET A 302 -5.92 9.03 7.73
C MET A 302 -7.40 9.37 7.84
N ASN A 303 -8.17 9.19 6.76
CA ASN A 303 -9.59 9.48 6.74
C ASN A 303 -10.35 8.68 7.83
N ILE A 304 -10.04 7.40 7.98
CA ILE A 304 -10.61 6.53 9.02
C ILE A 304 -10.20 7.02 10.42
N MET A 305 -8.90 7.31 10.63
CA MET A 305 -8.36 7.79 11.92
C MET A 305 -9.00 9.11 12.40
N PHE A 306 -9.45 9.94 11.47
CA PHE A 306 -10.11 11.23 11.77
C PHE A 306 -11.64 11.17 11.63
N GLY A 307 -12.22 10.01 11.35
CA GLY A 307 -13.67 9.82 11.30
C GLY A 307 -14.36 10.56 10.15
N ILE A 308 -13.65 10.81 9.05
CA ILE A 308 -14.21 11.41 7.84
C ILE A 308 -14.50 10.34 6.78
N ALA A 309 -15.14 10.72 5.67
CA ALA A 309 -15.44 9.77 4.59
C ALA A 309 -14.16 9.14 4.04
N GLU A 310 -14.08 7.81 4.01
CA GLU A 310 -12.88 7.07 3.59
C GLU A 310 -12.41 7.44 2.19
N ASP A 311 -13.33 7.78 1.30
CA ASP A 311 -13.07 8.17 -0.09
C ASP A 311 -12.78 9.66 -0.29
N ALA A 312 -12.72 10.46 0.78
CA ALA A 312 -12.37 11.88 0.68
C ALA A 312 -10.98 12.05 0.05
N GLY A 313 -10.88 12.86 -1.00
CA GLY A 313 -9.64 13.09 -1.75
C GLY A 313 -9.21 11.93 -2.67
N LEU A 314 -9.88 10.76 -2.64
CA LEU A 314 -9.45 9.53 -3.31
C LEU A 314 -10.32 9.11 -4.51
N LYS A 315 -11.27 9.95 -4.95
CA LYS A 315 -12.13 9.67 -6.13
C LYS A 315 -11.40 9.84 -7.47
N LEU A 316 -10.26 9.19 -7.57
CA LEU A 316 -9.40 9.22 -8.74
C LEU A 316 -9.94 8.31 -9.87
N LYS A 317 -9.59 8.62 -11.12
CA LYS A 317 -9.97 7.86 -12.31
C LYS A 317 -8.78 7.19 -12.96
N ALA A 318 -8.93 5.94 -13.35
CA ALA A 318 -7.94 5.25 -14.16
C ALA A 318 -7.88 5.84 -15.57
N ALA A 319 -6.67 5.89 -16.14
CA ALA A 319 -6.49 6.07 -17.56
C ALA A 319 -6.56 4.68 -18.22
N ALA A 320 -7.70 4.35 -18.83
CA ALA A 320 -7.96 3.00 -19.33
C ALA A 320 -7.16 2.62 -20.61
N PHE A 321 -6.39 3.56 -21.18
CA PHE A 321 -5.60 3.37 -22.43
C PHE A 321 -4.36 4.23 -22.45
#